data_70f6067eff152007a3765c5a56d70027
#
_entry.id   70f6067eff152007a3765c5a56d70027
#
_cell.length_a   1.000
_cell.length_b   1.000
_cell.length_c   1.000
_cell.angle_alpha   90.00
_cell.angle_beta   90.00
_cell.angle_gamma   90.00
#
_symmetry.space_group_name_H-M   'P 1'
#
loop_
_entity.id
_entity.type
_entity.pdbx_description
1 polymer ?
#
loop_
_entity_poly.entity_id
_entity_poly.type
_entity_poly.pdbx_seq_one_letter_code
_entity_poly.pdbx_strand_id
1 'polypeptide(L)'
;AKGMEQDKINAYMTLYTALVTIAKAAAPMIPFMTEDIYQNLVRSINKNAPESIHLCDYPECKEEWIDKQLEQDMEEVLDVVVLGRACRNTANIKNRQPIGQMFVKADFELSEFYQEIVADELNVKNIKFTDDVRDFTSYSFKPQLKTVGPKYGKMLGGIKAALNDIDGNAAMDELNTTGVLKLDVNGQEIELFKEDLLIDTAQIEGYESVNDNGITVVLDTNLTP
;
A
#
# COMPACT_ATOMS: atom_id res chain seq x y z
N ALA A 1 12.10 -30.43 10.54
CA ALA A 1 11.58 -30.09 9.19
C ALA A 1 10.63 -31.21 8.74
N LYS A 2 9.36 -30.93 8.66
CA LYS A 2 8.35 -31.80 8.06
C LYS A 2 8.67 -31.93 6.57
N GLY A 3 8.38 -33.10 5.97
CA GLY A 3 8.81 -33.52 4.65
C GLY A 3 8.62 -32.52 3.50
N MET A 4 9.07 -32.92 2.31
CA MET A 4 8.89 -32.13 1.09
C MET A 4 7.41 -32.18 0.69
N GLU A 5 6.64 -31.19 1.11
CA GLU A 5 5.27 -30.98 0.67
C GLU A 5 5.28 -30.41 -0.76
N GLN A 6 4.26 -30.68 -1.57
CA GLN A 6 4.21 -30.27 -2.98
C GLN A 6 4.38 -28.74 -3.14
N ASP A 7 3.79 -27.96 -2.27
CA ASP A 7 3.92 -26.51 -2.25
C ASP A 7 5.38 -26.06 -2.11
N LYS A 8 6.11 -26.69 -1.20
CA LYS A 8 7.54 -26.42 -1.00
C LYS A 8 8.38 -26.78 -2.22
N ILE A 9 8.05 -27.88 -2.89
CA ILE A 9 8.71 -28.27 -4.14
C ILE A 9 8.43 -27.20 -5.21
N ASN A 10 7.19 -26.77 -5.34
CA ASN A 10 6.79 -25.75 -6.30
C ASN A 10 7.53 -24.42 -6.04
N ALA A 11 7.61 -23.99 -4.79
CA ALA A 11 8.34 -22.79 -4.40
C ALA A 11 9.83 -22.86 -4.77
N TYR A 12 10.50 -23.98 -4.46
CA TYR A 12 11.90 -24.17 -4.84
C TYR A 12 12.10 -24.24 -6.36
N MET A 13 11.21 -24.89 -7.09
CA MET A 13 11.31 -24.98 -8.55
C MET A 13 11.08 -23.63 -9.22
N THR A 14 10.15 -22.82 -8.70
CA THR A 14 9.91 -21.46 -9.17
C THR A 14 11.16 -20.59 -8.94
N LEU A 15 11.71 -20.62 -7.73
CA LEU A 15 12.92 -19.86 -7.39
C LEU A 15 14.12 -20.31 -8.26
N TYR A 16 14.32 -21.62 -8.42
CA TYR A 16 15.37 -22.17 -9.28
C TYR A 16 15.23 -21.69 -10.73
N THR A 17 14.03 -21.77 -11.29
CA THR A 17 13.74 -21.33 -12.66
C THR A 17 14.00 -19.83 -12.83
N ALA A 18 13.52 -19.01 -11.88
CA ALA A 18 13.75 -17.58 -11.89
C ALA A 18 15.25 -17.23 -11.82
N LEU A 19 15.98 -17.81 -10.88
CA LEU A 19 17.42 -17.55 -10.70
C LEU A 19 18.23 -17.96 -11.92
N VAL A 20 17.98 -19.14 -12.51
CA VAL A 20 18.70 -19.61 -13.70
C VAL A 20 18.37 -18.74 -14.91
N THR A 21 17.11 -18.34 -15.09
CA THR A 21 16.68 -17.48 -16.19
C THR A 21 17.31 -16.10 -16.08
N ILE A 22 17.29 -15.47 -14.89
CA ILE A 22 17.91 -14.18 -14.64
C ILE A 22 19.42 -14.27 -14.86
N ALA A 23 20.09 -15.35 -14.37
CA ALA A 23 21.52 -15.53 -14.55
C ALA A 23 21.87 -15.60 -16.04
N LYS A 24 21.12 -16.36 -16.86
CA LYS A 24 21.32 -16.43 -18.30
C LYS A 24 21.11 -15.08 -18.99
N ALA A 25 20.07 -14.34 -18.63
CA ALA A 25 19.78 -13.03 -19.20
C ALA A 25 20.87 -11.99 -18.84
N ALA A 26 21.41 -12.08 -17.63
CA ALA A 26 22.44 -11.16 -17.13
C ALA A 26 23.88 -11.57 -17.52
N ALA A 27 24.10 -12.77 -18.02
CA ALA A 27 25.44 -13.28 -18.33
C ALA A 27 26.29 -12.38 -19.23
N PRO A 28 25.75 -11.70 -20.26
CA PRO A 28 26.54 -10.78 -21.06
C PRO A 28 27.04 -9.55 -20.29
N MET A 29 26.37 -9.15 -19.20
CA MET A 29 26.69 -7.95 -18.41
C MET A 29 27.54 -8.25 -17.19
N ILE A 30 27.29 -9.37 -16.51
CA ILE A 30 27.99 -9.76 -15.27
C ILE A 30 28.51 -11.22 -15.36
N PRO A 31 29.44 -11.49 -16.29
CA PRO A 31 29.80 -12.85 -16.71
C PRO A 31 30.30 -13.74 -15.57
N PHE A 32 31.10 -13.22 -14.65
CA PHE A 32 31.73 -14.06 -13.60
C PHE A 32 30.74 -14.51 -12.53
N MET A 33 29.86 -13.61 -12.08
CA MET A 33 28.86 -13.93 -11.06
C MET A 33 27.82 -14.92 -11.62
N THR A 34 27.36 -14.71 -12.85
CA THR A 34 26.37 -15.58 -13.48
C THR A 34 26.95 -16.96 -13.79
N GLU A 35 28.24 -17.05 -14.15
CA GLU A 35 28.93 -18.32 -14.30
C GLU A 35 28.98 -19.08 -12.97
N ASP A 36 29.34 -18.43 -11.88
CA ASP A 36 29.38 -19.05 -10.56
C ASP A 36 28.00 -19.56 -10.12
N ILE A 37 26.95 -18.75 -10.31
CA ILE A 37 25.56 -19.18 -10.07
C ILE A 37 25.19 -20.40 -10.89
N TYR A 38 25.54 -20.42 -12.18
CA TYR A 38 25.24 -21.53 -13.08
C TYR A 38 25.98 -22.81 -12.70
N GLN A 39 27.26 -22.73 -12.37
CA GLN A 39 28.04 -23.87 -11.92
C GLN A 39 27.45 -24.48 -10.65
N ASN A 40 27.01 -23.62 -9.70
CA ASN A 40 26.44 -24.08 -8.44
C ASN A 40 25.02 -24.63 -8.59
N LEU A 41 24.15 -23.98 -9.34
CA LEU A 41 22.73 -24.36 -9.44
C LEU A 41 22.47 -25.42 -10.52
N VAL A 42 23.16 -25.37 -11.66
CA VAL A 42 22.87 -26.23 -12.81
C VAL A 42 23.91 -27.35 -12.94
N ARG A 43 25.19 -27.01 -13.08
CA ARG A 43 26.26 -27.99 -13.34
C ARG A 43 26.54 -28.91 -12.16
N SER A 44 26.31 -28.44 -10.93
CA SER A 44 26.44 -29.31 -9.75
C SER A 44 25.48 -30.49 -9.79
N ILE A 45 24.29 -30.31 -10.38
CA ILE A 45 23.20 -31.28 -10.43
C ILE A 45 23.19 -32.02 -11.77
N ASN A 46 23.32 -31.32 -12.90
CA ASN A 46 23.27 -31.88 -14.25
C ASN A 46 24.60 -31.72 -14.99
N LYS A 47 25.43 -32.75 -14.99
CA LYS A 47 26.72 -32.75 -15.69
C LYS A 47 26.62 -32.74 -17.22
N ASN A 48 25.45 -33.06 -17.78
CA ASN A 48 25.19 -33.00 -19.22
C ASN A 48 24.77 -31.61 -19.73
N ALA A 49 24.51 -30.65 -18.83
CA ALA A 49 24.26 -29.27 -19.22
C ALA A 49 25.53 -28.65 -19.86
N PRO A 50 25.43 -27.58 -20.66
CA PRO A 50 26.58 -26.86 -21.21
C PRO A 50 27.64 -26.56 -20.14
N GLU A 51 28.92 -26.62 -20.50
CA GLU A 51 30.01 -26.44 -19.53
C GLU A 51 30.06 -25.05 -18.90
N SER A 52 29.51 -24.03 -19.58
CA SER A 52 29.44 -22.66 -19.13
C SER A 52 28.07 -22.06 -19.46
N ILE A 53 27.61 -21.11 -18.64
CA ILE A 53 26.40 -20.32 -18.91
C ILE A 53 26.48 -19.60 -20.25
N HIS A 54 27.69 -19.21 -20.68
CA HIS A 54 27.94 -18.51 -21.93
C HIS A 54 27.79 -19.38 -23.18
N LEU A 55 27.64 -20.68 -23.01
CA LEU A 55 27.30 -21.65 -24.05
C LEU A 55 25.81 -21.99 -24.09
N CYS A 56 25.01 -21.39 -23.21
CA CYS A 56 23.59 -21.55 -23.19
C CYS A 56 22.89 -20.55 -24.13
N ASP A 57 21.75 -20.96 -24.67
CA ASP A 57 20.87 -20.02 -25.39
C ASP A 57 20.32 -18.92 -24.44
N TYR A 58 20.09 -17.74 -25.02
CA TYR A 58 19.43 -16.66 -24.31
C TYR A 58 18.00 -17.06 -23.94
N PRO A 59 17.48 -16.67 -22.76
CA PRO A 59 16.14 -17.04 -22.37
C PRO A 59 15.07 -16.52 -23.33
N GLU A 60 14.15 -17.38 -23.69
CA GLU A 60 12.95 -17.00 -24.46
C GLU A 60 11.75 -16.82 -23.53
N CYS A 61 10.87 -15.90 -23.90
CA CYS A 61 9.62 -15.67 -23.18
C CYS A 61 8.68 -16.85 -23.40
N LYS A 62 8.10 -17.37 -22.32
CA LYS A 62 7.07 -18.40 -22.35
C LYS A 62 5.72 -17.75 -22.14
N GLU A 63 5.06 -17.37 -23.24
CA GLU A 63 3.78 -16.67 -23.23
C GLU A 63 2.69 -17.43 -22.46
N GLU A 64 2.74 -18.78 -22.48
CA GLU A 64 1.81 -19.65 -21.74
C GLU A 64 1.92 -19.53 -20.20
N TRP A 65 2.97 -18.88 -19.69
CA TRP A 65 3.16 -18.62 -18.27
C TRP A 65 2.68 -17.26 -17.83
N ILE A 66 2.26 -16.41 -18.79
CA ILE A 66 1.79 -15.06 -18.48
C ILE A 66 0.31 -15.15 -18.11
N ASP A 67 0.01 -14.91 -16.86
CA ASP A 67 -1.34 -14.76 -16.33
C ASP A 67 -1.57 -13.30 -15.89
N LYS A 68 -2.25 -12.55 -16.75
CA LYS A 68 -2.47 -11.11 -16.52
C LYS A 68 -3.31 -10.81 -15.28
N GLN A 69 -4.26 -11.69 -14.94
CA GLN A 69 -5.07 -11.50 -13.75
C GLN A 69 -4.23 -11.74 -12.49
N LEU A 70 -3.43 -12.80 -12.49
CA LEU A 70 -2.51 -13.08 -11.38
C LEU A 70 -1.48 -11.94 -11.19
N GLU A 71 -0.95 -11.40 -12.30
CA GLU A 71 -0.02 -10.26 -12.24
C GLU A 71 -0.69 -9.05 -11.59
N GLN A 72 -1.92 -8.72 -11.98
CA GLN A 72 -2.67 -7.61 -11.40
C GLN A 72 -2.99 -7.85 -9.92
N ASP A 73 -3.52 -9.01 -9.56
CA ASP A 73 -3.83 -9.37 -8.18
C ASP A 73 -2.59 -9.25 -7.27
N MET A 74 -1.43 -9.69 -7.77
CA MET A 74 -0.17 -9.59 -7.01
C MET A 74 0.37 -8.18 -6.93
N GLU A 75 0.12 -7.31 -7.92
CA GLU A 75 0.43 -5.88 -7.86
C GLU A 75 -0.42 -5.20 -6.77
N GLU A 76 -1.72 -5.49 -6.73
CA GLU A 76 -2.62 -5.00 -5.67
C GLU A 76 -2.20 -5.47 -4.26
N VAL A 77 -1.81 -6.74 -4.12
CA VAL A 77 -1.22 -7.29 -2.89
C VAL A 77 0.02 -6.50 -2.48
N LEU A 78 0.93 -6.25 -3.43
CA LEU A 78 2.17 -5.52 -3.17
C LEU A 78 1.91 -4.10 -2.70
N ASP A 79 0.98 -3.40 -3.33
CA ASP A 79 0.60 -2.03 -2.96
C ASP A 79 0.05 -1.98 -1.53
N VAL A 80 -0.85 -2.90 -1.17
CA VAL A 80 -1.39 -3.00 0.20
C VAL A 80 -0.29 -3.32 1.21
N VAL A 81 0.65 -4.22 0.88
CA VAL A 81 1.78 -4.57 1.76
C VAL A 81 2.73 -3.38 1.96
N VAL A 82 3.05 -2.65 0.89
CA VAL A 82 3.92 -1.46 0.95
C VAL A 82 3.29 -0.40 1.85
N LEU A 83 2.00 -0.10 1.67
CA LEU A 83 1.26 0.85 2.51
C LEU A 83 1.12 0.37 3.95
N GLY A 84 0.86 -0.91 4.17
CA GLY A 84 0.81 -1.50 5.50
C GLY A 84 2.13 -1.39 6.26
N ARG A 85 3.26 -1.59 5.57
CA ARG A 85 4.61 -1.37 6.14
C ARG A 85 4.86 0.11 6.44
N ALA A 86 4.45 1.01 5.54
CA ALA A 86 4.54 2.45 5.76
C ALA A 86 3.73 2.86 6.99
N CYS A 87 2.51 2.35 7.12
CA CYS A 87 1.63 2.60 8.26
C CYS A 87 2.24 2.09 9.58
N ARG A 88 2.82 0.89 9.59
CA ARG A 88 3.57 0.37 10.75
C ARG A 88 4.74 1.25 11.14
N ASN A 89 5.48 1.76 10.16
CA ASN A 89 6.62 2.64 10.40
C ASN A 89 6.17 3.97 11.00
N THR A 90 5.09 4.56 10.51
CA THR A 90 4.50 5.80 11.05
C THR A 90 4.02 5.59 12.49
N ALA A 91 3.34 4.48 12.77
CA ALA A 91 2.93 4.07 14.10
C ALA A 91 4.09 3.63 15.02
N ASN A 92 5.31 3.52 14.49
CA ASN A 92 6.48 2.99 15.19
C ASN A 92 6.27 1.56 15.76
N ILE A 93 5.51 0.73 15.05
CA ILE A 93 5.22 -0.66 15.41
C ILE A 93 6.17 -1.60 14.66
N LYS A 94 6.92 -2.42 15.38
CA LYS A 94 7.85 -3.40 14.79
C LYS A 94 7.09 -4.51 14.06
N ASN A 95 7.64 -5.02 12.95
CA ASN A 95 7.00 -6.12 12.19
C ASN A 95 6.74 -7.39 13.01
N ARG A 96 7.52 -7.65 14.07
CA ARG A 96 7.33 -8.79 14.97
C ARG A 96 6.12 -8.65 15.89
N GLN A 97 5.61 -7.43 16.07
CA GLN A 97 4.44 -7.17 16.91
C GLN A 97 3.19 -7.47 16.11
N PRO A 98 2.37 -8.44 16.52
CA PRO A 98 1.13 -8.73 15.83
C PRO A 98 0.14 -7.56 15.99
N ILE A 99 -0.60 -7.27 14.93
CA ILE A 99 -1.70 -6.30 14.92
C ILE A 99 -3.01 -7.07 14.87
N GLY A 100 -3.98 -6.64 15.67
CA GLY A 100 -5.29 -7.30 15.75
C GLY A 100 -6.08 -7.19 14.46
N GLN A 101 -6.13 -5.98 13.91
CA GLN A 101 -6.96 -5.69 12.74
C GLN A 101 -6.35 -4.61 11.84
N MET A 102 -6.55 -4.79 10.53
CA MET A 102 -6.24 -3.84 9.49
C MET A 102 -7.47 -3.61 8.63
N PHE A 103 -7.72 -2.37 8.26
CA PHE A 103 -8.76 -1.99 7.31
C PHE A 103 -8.11 -1.48 6.04
N VAL A 104 -8.69 -1.86 4.91
CA VAL A 104 -8.23 -1.43 3.58
C VAL A 104 -9.40 -0.82 2.84
N LYS A 105 -9.23 0.39 2.34
CA LYS A 105 -10.14 1.02 1.38
C LYS A 105 -9.42 1.14 0.05
N ALA A 106 -9.97 0.53 -0.97
CA ALA A 106 -9.47 0.57 -2.34
C ALA A 106 -10.67 0.46 -3.31
N ASP A 107 -10.44 0.62 -4.60
CA ASP A 107 -11.41 0.37 -5.66
C ASP A 107 -11.44 -1.11 -6.12
N PHE A 108 -10.69 -1.96 -5.43
CA PHE A 108 -10.65 -3.41 -5.60
C PHE A 108 -10.83 -4.11 -4.26
N GLU A 109 -11.11 -5.41 -4.30
CA GLU A 109 -11.16 -6.28 -3.12
C GLU A 109 -10.34 -7.55 -3.41
N LEU A 110 -9.37 -7.83 -2.55
CA LEU A 110 -8.55 -9.04 -2.65
C LEU A 110 -9.35 -10.28 -2.21
N SER A 111 -9.20 -11.39 -2.92
CA SER A 111 -9.75 -12.67 -2.49
C SER A 111 -9.15 -13.12 -1.15
N GLU A 112 -9.83 -14.00 -0.44
CA GLU A 112 -9.39 -14.52 0.87
C GLU A 112 -7.95 -15.06 0.82
N PHE A 113 -7.57 -15.76 -0.25
CA PHE A 113 -6.21 -16.26 -0.47
C PHE A 113 -5.16 -15.14 -0.46
N TYR A 114 -5.42 -14.03 -1.15
CA TYR A 114 -4.49 -12.89 -1.19
C TYR A 114 -4.52 -12.08 0.11
N GLN A 115 -5.66 -12.01 0.79
CA GLN A 115 -5.74 -11.39 2.11
C GLN A 115 -4.89 -12.15 3.14
N GLU A 116 -4.84 -13.50 3.07
CA GLU A 116 -3.96 -14.31 3.92
C GLU A 116 -2.48 -13.98 3.66
N ILE A 117 -2.06 -13.82 2.40
CA ILE A 117 -0.69 -13.42 2.05
C ILE A 117 -0.34 -12.06 2.68
N VAL A 118 -1.22 -11.07 2.54
CA VAL A 118 -1.03 -9.74 3.14
C VAL A 118 -0.98 -9.82 4.66
N ALA A 119 -1.85 -10.62 5.27
CA ALA A 119 -1.93 -10.82 6.71
C ALA A 119 -0.64 -11.41 7.28
N ASP A 120 -0.11 -12.44 6.64
CA ASP A 120 1.14 -13.10 7.02
C ASP A 120 2.34 -12.15 6.87
N GLU A 121 2.42 -11.43 5.74
CA GLU A 121 3.52 -10.51 5.44
C GLU A 121 3.56 -9.31 6.37
N LEU A 122 2.40 -8.82 6.79
CA LEU A 122 2.26 -7.69 7.70
C LEU A 122 2.11 -8.11 9.17
N ASN A 123 2.06 -9.39 9.49
CA ASN A 123 1.77 -9.91 10.84
C ASN A 123 0.50 -9.28 11.43
N VAL A 124 -0.59 -9.37 10.68
CA VAL A 124 -1.94 -8.89 11.04
C VAL A 124 -2.86 -10.08 11.20
N LYS A 125 -3.69 -10.12 12.23
CA LYS A 125 -4.59 -11.26 12.47
C LYS A 125 -5.81 -11.26 11.54
N ASN A 126 -6.35 -10.07 11.24
CA ASN A 126 -7.53 -9.91 10.40
C ASN A 126 -7.38 -8.71 9.48
N ILE A 127 -7.79 -8.88 8.22
CA ILE A 127 -7.89 -7.80 7.24
C ILE A 127 -9.36 -7.64 6.89
N LYS A 128 -9.81 -6.39 6.77
CA LYS A 128 -11.17 -6.06 6.37
C LYS A 128 -11.14 -4.98 5.30
N PHE A 129 -11.68 -5.29 4.14
CA PHE A 129 -11.97 -4.28 3.13
C PHE A 129 -13.22 -3.49 3.52
N THR A 130 -13.19 -2.19 3.33
CA THR A 130 -14.29 -1.29 3.66
C THR A 130 -14.34 -0.11 2.69
N ASP A 131 -15.52 0.28 2.30
CA ASP A 131 -15.74 1.47 1.47
C ASP A 131 -15.64 2.76 2.30
N ASP A 132 -15.70 2.64 3.62
CA ASP A 132 -15.73 3.77 4.54
C ASP A 132 -14.64 3.67 5.60
N VAL A 133 -13.78 4.67 5.64
CA VAL A 133 -12.72 4.83 6.64
C VAL A 133 -12.99 6.00 7.61
N ARG A 134 -14.21 6.58 7.57
CA ARG A 134 -14.58 7.72 8.42
C ARG A 134 -14.53 7.42 9.90
N ASP A 135 -14.75 6.16 10.28
CA ASP A 135 -14.66 5.72 11.67
C ASP A 135 -13.23 5.73 12.22
N PHE A 136 -12.21 5.86 11.34
CA PHE A 136 -10.80 5.76 11.70
C PHE A 136 -10.00 7.02 11.42
N THR A 137 -10.58 7.96 10.65
CA THR A 137 -9.94 9.21 10.25
C THR A 137 -10.89 10.36 10.52
N SER A 138 -10.36 11.43 11.09
CA SER A 138 -11.04 12.71 11.17
C SER A 138 -10.34 13.71 10.27
N TYR A 139 -11.11 14.54 9.59
CA TYR A 139 -10.57 15.65 8.81
C TYR A 139 -10.55 16.90 9.65
N SER A 140 -9.47 17.68 9.55
CA SER A 140 -9.38 19.01 10.09
C SER A 140 -9.10 20.01 8.98
N PHE A 141 -9.73 21.16 9.07
CA PHE A 141 -9.67 22.18 8.04
C PHE A 141 -9.00 23.43 8.57
N LYS A 142 -8.09 24.00 7.76
CA LYS A 142 -7.50 25.32 8.02
C LYS A 142 -7.70 26.20 6.80
N PRO A 143 -7.97 27.51 6.98
CA PRO A 143 -8.11 28.40 5.84
C PRO A 143 -6.79 28.59 5.12
N GLN A 144 -6.80 28.47 3.80
CA GLN A 144 -5.65 28.80 2.94
C GLN A 144 -5.56 30.34 2.87
N LEU A 145 -4.59 30.92 3.57
CA LEU A 145 -4.47 32.38 3.72
C LEU A 145 -4.29 33.12 2.40
N LYS A 146 -3.70 32.48 1.39
CA LYS A 146 -3.48 33.09 0.07
C LYS A 146 -4.76 33.34 -0.70
N THR A 147 -5.75 32.46 -0.56
CA THR A 147 -7.03 32.53 -1.28
C THR A 147 -8.13 33.17 -0.44
N VAL A 148 -8.21 32.82 0.86
CA VAL A 148 -9.23 33.31 1.79
C VAL A 148 -8.95 34.75 2.25
N GLY A 149 -7.65 35.12 2.38
CA GLY A 149 -7.25 36.47 2.83
C GLY A 149 -7.82 37.60 1.97
N PRO A 150 -7.68 37.58 0.65
CA PRO A 150 -8.25 38.57 -0.24
C PRO A 150 -9.79 38.62 -0.24
N LYS A 151 -10.45 37.41 -0.09
CA LYS A 151 -11.91 37.30 -0.12
C LYS A 151 -12.56 37.72 1.22
N TYR A 152 -12.00 37.28 2.35
CA TYR A 152 -12.64 37.35 3.68
C TYR A 152 -11.67 37.80 4.80
N GLY A 153 -10.70 38.65 4.52
CA GLY A 153 -9.61 38.99 5.44
C GLY A 153 -10.06 39.48 6.81
N LYS A 154 -11.19 40.26 6.91
CA LYS A 154 -11.74 40.71 8.18
C LYS A 154 -12.40 39.60 8.99
N MET A 155 -12.75 38.49 8.38
CA MET A 155 -13.49 37.38 8.98
C MET A 155 -12.59 36.14 9.23
N LEU A 156 -11.32 36.22 8.93
CA LEU A 156 -10.36 35.10 9.06
C LEU A 156 -10.37 34.45 10.45
N GLY A 157 -10.48 35.25 11.50
CA GLY A 157 -10.57 34.73 12.88
C GLY A 157 -11.84 33.91 13.13
N GLY A 158 -12.97 34.36 12.61
CA GLY A 158 -14.26 33.68 12.71
C GLY A 158 -14.27 32.41 11.84
N ILE A 159 -13.72 32.48 10.62
CA ILE A 159 -13.58 31.31 9.74
C ILE A 159 -12.73 30.22 10.38
N LYS A 160 -11.60 30.61 10.99
CA LYS A 160 -10.73 29.65 11.68
C LYS A 160 -11.43 29.01 12.88
N ALA A 161 -12.21 29.77 13.65
CA ALA A 161 -12.98 29.23 14.77
C ALA A 161 -14.07 28.26 14.28
N ALA A 162 -14.86 28.66 13.28
CA ALA A 162 -15.89 27.80 12.70
C ALA A 162 -15.34 26.50 12.12
N LEU A 163 -14.18 26.55 11.43
CA LEU A 163 -13.51 25.36 10.89
C LEU A 163 -12.95 24.42 11.98
N ASN A 164 -12.62 24.93 13.17
CA ASN A 164 -12.20 24.11 14.30
C ASN A 164 -13.37 23.40 15.00
N ASP A 165 -14.56 24.01 14.96
CA ASP A 165 -15.75 23.49 15.65
C ASP A 165 -16.63 22.58 14.77
N ILE A 166 -16.35 22.52 13.45
CA ILE A 166 -17.13 21.73 12.51
C ILE A 166 -16.77 20.24 12.62
N ASP A 167 -17.76 19.37 12.38
CA ASP A 167 -17.49 17.94 12.15
C ASP A 167 -16.72 17.77 10.84
N GLY A 168 -15.43 17.40 10.95
CA GLY A 168 -14.53 17.30 9.81
C GLY A 168 -14.97 16.27 8.79
N ASN A 169 -15.58 15.16 9.21
CA ASN A 169 -16.04 14.11 8.30
C ASN A 169 -17.27 14.57 7.51
N ALA A 170 -18.26 15.21 8.19
CA ALA A 170 -19.43 15.77 7.54
C ALA A 170 -19.05 16.90 6.56
N ALA A 171 -18.11 17.77 6.95
CA ALA A 171 -17.59 18.83 6.10
C ALA A 171 -16.87 18.32 4.86
N MET A 172 -16.13 17.23 4.98
CA MET A 172 -15.46 16.59 3.85
C MET A 172 -16.45 15.95 2.87
N ASP A 173 -17.51 15.33 3.38
CA ASP A 173 -18.60 14.78 2.58
C ASP A 173 -19.35 15.87 1.81
N GLU A 174 -19.65 16.99 2.45
CA GLU A 174 -20.28 18.15 1.81
C GLU A 174 -19.37 18.69 0.69
N LEU A 175 -18.08 18.88 0.99
CA LEU A 175 -17.10 19.39 0.03
C LEU A 175 -16.92 18.44 -1.18
N ASN A 176 -16.96 17.13 -0.97
CA ASN A 176 -16.85 16.13 -2.05
C ASN A 176 -18.15 16.06 -2.89
N THR A 177 -19.31 16.31 -2.29
CA THR A 177 -20.62 16.19 -2.95
C THR A 177 -20.97 17.46 -3.72
N THR A 178 -20.77 18.62 -3.09
CA THR A 178 -21.20 19.92 -3.63
C THR A 178 -20.08 20.76 -4.21
N GLY A 179 -18.81 20.43 -3.87
CA GLY A 179 -17.63 21.22 -4.23
C GLY A 179 -17.43 22.46 -3.36
N VAL A 180 -18.34 22.74 -2.42
CA VAL A 180 -18.37 23.95 -1.60
C VAL A 180 -18.70 23.58 -0.16
N LEU A 181 -17.95 24.14 0.79
CA LEU A 181 -18.24 24.06 2.21
C LEU A 181 -18.92 25.36 2.66
N LYS A 182 -20.11 25.27 3.22
CA LYS A 182 -20.86 26.39 3.73
C LYS A 182 -20.65 26.55 5.23
N LEU A 183 -20.27 27.77 5.65
CA LEU A 183 -20.01 28.06 7.04
C LEU A 183 -20.80 29.31 7.45
N ASP A 184 -21.43 29.28 8.61
CA ASP A 184 -21.95 30.49 9.26
C ASP A 184 -20.87 31.13 10.15
N VAL A 185 -20.47 32.32 9.81
CA VAL A 185 -19.50 33.10 10.59
C VAL A 185 -20.12 34.41 11.02
N ASN A 186 -20.46 34.51 12.30
CA ASN A 186 -21.08 35.67 12.90
C ASN A 186 -22.43 36.09 12.25
N GLY A 187 -23.23 35.11 11.81
CA GLY A 187 -24.52 35.35 11.16
C GLY A 187 -24.42 35.68 9.67
N GLN A 188 -23.24 35.47 9.07
CA GLN A 188 -23.03 35.60 7.64
C GLN A 188 -22.61 34.24 7.06
N GLU A 189 -23.36 33.74 6.08
CA GLU A 189 -23.02 32.52 5.34
C GLU A 189 -21.86 32.79 4.40
N ILE A 190 -20.81 31.98 4.49
CA ILE A 190 -19.60 32.01 3.65
C ILE A 190 -19.47 30.70 2.92
N GLU A 191 -19.02 30.78 1.67
CA GLU A 191 -18.74 29.63 0.84
C GLU A 191 -17.23 29.49 0.65
N LEU A 192 -16.69 28.31 1.03
CA LEU A 192 -15.28 27.96 0.86
C LEU A 192 -15.17 26.80 -0.13
N PHE A 193 -14.30 26.97 -1.12
CA PHE A 193 -13.97 25.92 -2.11
C PHE A 193 -12.77 25.10 -1.63
N LYS A 194 -12.55 23.97 -2.24
CA LYS A 194 -11.42 23.08 -1.90
C LYS A 194 -10.07 23.80 -1.94
N GLU A 195 -9.89 24.75 -2.86
CA GLU A 195 -8.68 25.59 -2.98
C GLU A 195 -8.51 26.62 -1.84
N ASP A 196 -9.59 26.93 -1.13
CA ASP A 196 -9.60 27.84 0.00
C ASP A 196 -9.25 27.16 1.34
N LEU A 197 -9.09 25.83 1.31
CA LEU A 197 -8.91 25.00 2.49
C LEU A 197 -7.58 24.23 2.43
N LEU A 198 -6.88 24.21 3.54
CA LEU A 198 -5.85 23.23 3.83
C LEU A 198 -6.53 22.12 4.61
N ILE A 199 -6.56 20.93 4.02
CA ILE A 199 -7.22 19.75 4.58
C ILE A 199 -6.12 18.87 5.18
N ASP A 200 -6.12 18.78 6.51
CA ASP A 200 -5.26 17.86 7.26
C ASP A 200 -6.09 16.64 7.67
N THR A 201 -5.54 15.45 7.49
CA THR A 201 -6.15 14.23 8.01
C THR A 201 -5.61 14.00 9.41
N ALA A 202 -6.49 14.04 10.41
CA ALA A 202 -6.17 13.67 11.78
C ALA A 202 -6.63 12.24 12.03
N GLN A 203 -5.81 11.49 12.73
CA GLN A 203 -6.11 10.10 13.08
C GLN A 203 -6.87 10.05 14.40
N ILE A 204 -7.79 9.09 14.51
CA ILE A 204 -8.47 8.81 15.76
C ILE A 204 -7.51 8.04 16.66
N GLU A 205 -7.48 8.33 17.95
CA GLU A 205 -6.64 7.67 18.92
C GLU A 205 -6.84 6.14 18.87
N GLY A 206 -5.74 5.40 18.74
CA GLY A 206 -5.77 3.94 18.59
C GLY A 206 -5.74 3.45 17.13
N TYR A 207 -5.73 4.36 16.16
CA TYR A 207 -5.61 4.01 14.75
C TYR A 207 -4.51 4.80 14.07
N GLU A 208 -3.84 4.18 13.12
CA GLU A 208 -2.85 4.82 12.26
C GLU A 208 -3.25 4.57 10.81
N SER A 209 -3.19 5.57 9.95
CA SER A 209 -3.56 5.44 8.55
C SER A 209 -2.54 6.02 7.60
N VAL A 210 -2.40 5.39 6.44
CA VAL A 210 -1.61 5.88 5.31
C VAL A 210 -2.45 5.75 4.05
N ASN A 211 -2.40 6.77 3.21
CA ASN A 211 -3.09 6.81 1.93
C ASN A 211 -2.09 7.09 0.81
N ASP A 212 -2.14 6.32 -0.25
CA ASP A 212 -1.41 6.56 -1.51
C ASP A 212 -2.18 5.93 -2.67
N ASN A 213 -2.14 6.58 -3.83
CA ASN A 213 -2.72 6.09 -5.09
C ASN A 213 -4.18 5.58 -5.01
N GLY A 214 -5.00 6.18 -4.15
CA GLY A 214 -6.40 5.78 -3.97
C GLY A 214 -6.62 4.62 -3.00
N ILE A 215 -5.55 4.03 -2.48
CA ILE A 215 -5.59 2.98 -1.46
C ILE A 215 -5.35 3.61 -0.09
N THR A 216 -6.21 3.33 0.86
CA THR A 216 -6.04 3.73 2.27
C THR A 216 -5.91 2.48 3.13
N VAL A 217 -4.83 2.41 3.89
CA VAL A 217 -4.60 1.36 4.89
C VAL A 217 -4.71 1.97 6.28
N VAL A 218 -5.50 1.36 7.14
CA VAL A 218 -5.68 1.73 8.54
C VAL A 218 -5.30 0.56 9.44
N LEU A 219 -4.41 0.78 10.39
CA LEU A 219 -4.02 -0.20 11.39
C LEU A 219 -4.65 0.12 12.75
N ASP A 220 -5.24 -0.88 13.38
CA ASP A 220 -5.61 -0.81 14.80
C ASP A 220 -4.32 -0.97 15.63
N THR A 221 -3.90 0.11 16.27
CA THR A 221 -2.67 0.16 17.08
C THR A 221 -2.91 -0.23 18.53
N ASN A 222 -4.16 -0.53 18.91
CA ASN A 222 -4.46 -1.00 20.24
C ASN A 222 -3.84 -2.39 20.46
N LEU A 223 -3.08 -2.51 21.53
CA LEU A 223 -2.48 -3.80 21.91
C LEU A 223 -3.59 -4.75 22.35
N THR A 224 -3.82 -5.79 21.59
CA THR A 224 -4.63 -6.92 22.05
C THR A 224 -3.77 -7.80 22.97
N PRO A 225 -4.28 -8.23 24.13
CA PRO A 225 -3.57 -9.12 25.01
C PRO A 225 -3.26 -10.48 24.39
#